data_a5d96bd432e7320c6fac9d97e48b16a0
#
_entry.id   a5d96bd432e7320c6fac9d97e48b16a0
#
_cell.length_a   1.000
_cell.length_b   1.000
_cell.length_c   1.000
_cell.angle_alpha   90.00
_cell.angle_beta   90.00
_cell.angle_gamma   90.00
#
_symmetry.space_group_name_H-M   'P 1'
#
loop_
_entity.id
_entity.type
_entity.pdbx_description
1 polymer ?
#
loop_
_entity_poly.entity_id
_entity_poly.type
_entity_poly.pdbx_seq_one_letter_code
_entity_poly.pdbx_strand_id
1 'polypeptide(L)'
;DKNDKVEVTLKDVNIDTSSRNKAAVSVTGSGNTTIKLDGDNHLTGGNGIYSNSSGSLTISGDENDSLTAQGGDSRNGIYSVSGDVTISGGTVTATGGNSTGSYGSGGDGIHSGSLTISGGTVTATGGGSTGSNGLGGRGICSDSGGVTISGGSTVTANGGNGSSGGDGICSFDRVAISGGTVNANGGDGSSRNGGSGI
;
A
#
# COMPACT_ATOMS: atom_id res chain seq x y z
N ASP A 1 -7.53 -2.85 -24.00
CA ASP A 1 -8.29 -4.08 -23.97
C ASP A 1 -8.01 -4.84 -22.65
N LYS A 2 -8.96 -5.64 -22.17
CA LYS A 2 -8.84 -6.38 -20.90
C LYS A 2 -7.67 -7.39 -20.90
N ASN A 3 -7.19 -7.77 -22.06
CA ASN A 3 -6.05 -8.68 -22.23
C ASN A 3 -4.72 -7.94 -22.53
N ASP A 4 -4.77 -6.62 -22.63
CA ASP A 4 -3.54 -5.85 -22.87
C ASP A 4 -2.63 -5.93 -21.65
N LYS A 5 -1.33 -6.04 -21.92
CA LYS A 5 -0.28 -6.02 -20.91
C LYS A 5 0.61 -4.82 -21.17
N VAL A 6 0.79 -4.02 -20.15
CA VAL A 6 1.70 -2.87 -20.17
C VAL A 6 2.81 -3.13 -19.17
N GLU A 7 4.05 -2.98 -19.60
CA GLU A 7 5.20 -3.00 -18.70
C GLU A 7 5.88 -1.64 -18.73
N VAL A 8 6.12 -1.09 -17.56
CA VAL A 8 6.81 0.18 -17.36
C VAL A 8 7.98 -0.07 -16.43
N THR A 9 9.19 0.25 -16.87
CA THR A 9 10.36 0.21 -15.99
C THR A 9 10.55 1.57 -15.33
N LEU A 10 10.63 1.60 -14.02
CA LEU A 10 11.07 2.76 -13.25
C LEU A 10 12.55 2.56 -12.94
N LYS A 11 13.38 3.48 -13.42
CA LYS A 11 14.81 3.43 -13.22
C LYS A 11 15.31 4.68 -12.52
N ASP A 12 15.68 4.55 -11.25
CA ASP A 12 16.19 5.66 -10.42
C ASP A 12 15.27 6.89 -10.47
N VAL A 13 13.96 6.66 -10.40
CA VAL A 13 12.94 7.70 -10.58
C VAL A 13 12.64 8.40 -9.26
N ASN A 14 12.59 9.73 -9.30
CA ASN A 14 12.11 10.54 -8.18
C ASN A 14 10.99 11.48 -8.68
N ILE A 15 9.73 11.13 -8.36
CA ILE A 15 8.55 11.91 -8.74
C ILE A 15 7.88 12.44 -7.48
N ASP A 16 7.75 13.76 -7.37
CA ASP A 16 6.98 14.43 -6.33
C ASP A 16 5.86 15.30 -6.95
N THR A 17 4.63 14.90 -6.68
CA THR A 17 3.41 15.60 -7.11
C THR A 17 2.57 16.08 -5.92
N SER A 18 3.12 16.07 -4.72
CA SER A 18 2.44 16.42 -3.47
C SER A 18 1.76 17.80 -3.52
N SER A 19 2.44 18.79 -4.09
CA SER A 19 1.90 20.16 -4.26
C SER A 19 0.67 20.24 -5.16
N ARG A 20 0.41 19.23 -5.98
CA ARG A 20 -0.74 19.16 -6.90
C ARG A 20 -1.82 18.20 -6.42
N ASN A 21 -1.62 17.50 -5.31
CA ASN A 21 -2.49 16.45 -4.78
C ASN A 21 -2.89 15.41 -5.86
N LYS A 22 -1.94 15.07 -6.73
CA LYS A 22 -2.09 14.04 -7.77
C LYS A 22 -1.25 12.82 -7.40
N ALA A 23 -1.63 11.65 -7.87
CA ALA A 23 -0.77 10.48 -7.72
C ALA A 23 0.55 10.67 -8.50
N ALA A 24 1.67 10.22 -7.94
CA ALA A 24 2.96 10.26 -8.64
C ALA A 24 2.93 9.34 -9.86
N VAL A 25 2.35 8.15 -9.73
CA VAL A 25 2.06 7.25 -10.85
C VAL A 25 0.57 6.93 -10.86
N SER A 26 -0.08 7.07 -12.03
CA SER A 26 -1.49 6.74 -12.21
C SER A 26 -1.65 5.69 -13.31
N VAL A 27 -2.30 4.58 -12.96
CA VAL A 27 -2.64 3.48 -13.88
C VAL A 27 -4.14 3.52 -14.17
N THR A 28 -4.50 3.58 -15.44
CA THR A 28 -5.89 3.66 -15.89
C THR A 28 -6.17 2.68 -17.03
N GLY A 29 -7.42 2.30 -17.21
CA GLY A 29 -7.84 1.39 -18.27
C GLY A 29 -8.34 0.06 -17.74
N SER A 30 -8.22 -1.01 -18.53
CA SER A 30 -8.71 -2.35 -18.17
C SER A 30 -7.67 -3.45 -18.33
N GLY A 31 -6.46 -3.11 -18.82
CA GLY A 31 -5.36 -4.05 -19.00
C GLY A 31 -4.54 -4.26 -17.73
N ASN A 32 -3.74 -5.31 -17.75
CA ASN A 32 -2.79 -5.59 -16.69
C ASN A 32 -1.53 -4.74 -16.84
N THR A 33 -1.05 -4.19 -15.74
CA THR A 33 0.15 -3.33 -15.73
C THR A 33 1.21 -3.94 -14.83
N THR A 34 2.43 -4.03 -15.35
CA THR A 34 3.61 -4.39 -14.56
C THR A 34 4.51 -3.17 -14.42
N ILE A 35 4.81 -2.81 -13.19
CA ILE A 35 5.87 -1.85 -12.85
C ILE A 35 7.10 -2.67 -12.49
N LYS A 36 8.12 -2.59 -13.35
CA LYS A 36 9.43 -3.17 -13.08
C LYS A 36 10.33 -2.12 -12.44
N LEU A 37 10.92 -2.48 -11.33
CA LEU A 37 11.88 -1.63 -10.62
C LEU A 37 13.30 -1.89 -11.16
N ASP A 38 14.09 -0.83 -11.28
CA ASP A 38 15.52 -0.83 -11.61
C ASP A 38 16.15 0.31 -10.80
N GLY A 39 16.94 -0.03 -9.77
CA GLY A 39 17.52 0.91 -8.83
C GLY A 39 16.52 1.48 -7.81
N ASP A 40 16.78 2.70 -7.33
CA ASP A 40 16.03 3.34 -6.25
C ASP A 40 14.94 4.28 -6.76
N ASN A 41 13.68 3.95 -6.50
CA ASN A 41 12.53 4.68 -7.01
C ASN A 41 11.71 5.32 -5.88
N HIS A 42 11.44 6.63 -5.99
CA HIS A 42 10.69 7.41 -5.02
C HIS A 42 9.47 8.06 -5.68
N LEU A 43 8.30 7.77 -5.16
CA LEU A 43 7.01 8.24 -5.65
C LEU A 43 6.24 8.92 -4.52
N THR A 44 6.19 10.25 -4.50
CA THR A 44 5.46 11.03 -3.51
C THR A 44 4.34 11.81 -4.20
N GLY A 45 3.13 11.76 -3.65
CA GLY A 45 2.01 12.47 -4.28
C GLY A 45 0.73 12.41 -3.47
N GLY A 46 -0.40 12.73 -4.10
CA GLY A 46 -1.71 12.46 -3.51
C GLY A 46 -1.79 11.01 -3.07
N ASN A 47 -1.60 10.06 -3.99
CA ASN A 47 -1.12 8.71 -3.68
C ASN A 47 0.28 8.53 -4.29
N GLY A 48 1.12 7.68 -3.74
CA GLY A 48 2.38 7.31 -4.41
C GLY A 48 2.06 6.61 -5.74
N ILE A 49 1.27 5.53 -5.69
CA ILE A 49 0.70 4.87 -6.86
C ILE A 49 -0.83 4.85 -6.73
N TYR A 50 -1.53 5.22 -7.80
CA TYR A 50 -2.98 5.13 -7.91
C TYR A 50 -3.36 4.29 -9.12
N SER A 51 -4.08 3.19 -8.92
CA SER A 51 -4.64 2.37 -10.00
C SER A 51 -6.16 2.44 -9.98
N ASN A 52 -6.74 2.96 -11.06
CA ASN A 52 -8.16 2.87 -11.37
C ASN A 52 -8.39 1.91 -12.55
N SER A 53 -7.51 0.92 -12.67
CA SER A 53 -7.65 -0.15 -13.65
C SER A 53 -8.49 -1.28 -13.07
N SER A 54 -9.32 -1.92 -13.90
CA SER A 54 -9.94 -3.20 -13.55
C SER A 54 -9.01 -4.40 -13.75
N GLY A 55 -7.84 -4.19 -14.35
CA GLY A 55 -6.78 -5.18 -14.47
C GLY A 55 -5.87 -5.19 -13.24
N SER A 56 -4.96 -6.14 -13.20
CA SER A 56 -4.00 -6.27 -12.11
C SER A 56 -2.84 -5.26 -12.21
N LEU A 57 -2.32 -4.85 -11.07
CA LEU A 57 -1.08 -4.11 -10.93
C LEU A 57 -0.02 -5.04 -10.32
N THR A 58 1.04 -5.32 -11.07
CA THR A 58 2.18 -6.08 -10.58
C THR A 58 3.37 -5.17 -10.34
N ILE A 59 4.02 -5.29 -9.19
CA ILE A 59 5.29 -4.63 -8.86
C ILE A 59 6.35 -5.72 -8.74
N SER A 60 7.42 -5.59 -9.49
CA SER A 60 8.52 -6.57 -9.52
C SER A 60 9.88 -5.87 -9.54
N GLY A 61 10.87 -6.48 -8.95
CA GLY A 61 12.26 -6.01 -8.94
C GLY A 61 13.17 -7.08 -8.38
N ASP A 62 14.46 -6.89 -8.55
CA ASP A 62 15.48 -7.73 -7.95
C ASP A 62 15.75 -7.32 -6.49
N GLU A 63 16.62 -8.02 -5.79
CA GLU A 63 16.89 -7.77 -4.37
C GLU A 63 17.47 -6.37 -4.07
N ASN A 64 18.14 -5.76 -5.06
CA ASN A 64 18.75 -4.44 -4.96
C ASN A 64 17.84 -3.31 -5.45
N ASP A 65 16.68 -3.63 -5.99
CA ASP A 65 15.73 -2.63 -6.49
C ASP A 65 14.77 -2.20 -5.39
N SER A 66 14.46 -0.90 -5.36
CA SER A 66 13.58 -0.36 -4.35
C SER A 66 12.46 0.53 -4.91
N LEU A 67 11.35 0.57 -4.18
CA LEU A 67 10.24 1.48 -4.36
C LEU A 67 9.82 2.07 -3.02
N THR A 68 9.88 3.38 -2.91
CA THR A 68 9.21 4.14 -1.85
C THR A 68 7.99 4.82 -2.43
N ALA A 69 6.80 4.46 -1.97
CA ALA A 69 5.52 5.04 -2.37
C ALA A 69 4.87 5.74 -1.19
N GLN A 70 4.80 7.08 -1.24
CA GLN A 70 4.31 7.93 -0.16
C GLN A 70 3.01 8.63 -0.56
N GLY A 71 1.94 8.43 0.23
CA GLY A 71 0.70 9.18 0.14
C GLY A 71 0.79 10.54 0.85
N GLY A 72 0.13 11.54 0.29
CA GLY A 72 -0.13 12.82 0.94
C GLY A 72 -1.25 12.71 1.99
N ASP A 73 -1.67 13.84 2.55
CA ASP A 73 -2.66 13.89 3.64
C ASP A 73 -3.88 13.00 3.37
N SER A 74 -4.13 12.04 4.27
CA SER A 74 -5.22 11.07 4.20
C SER A 74 -5.24 10.20 2.93
N ARG A 75 -4.10 10.05 2.26
CA ARG A 75 -3.98 9.28 1.02
C ARG A 75 -3.08 8.08 1.19
N ASN A 76 -3.26 7.08 0.34
CA ASN A 76 -2.56 5.81 0.45
C ASN A 76 -1.16 5.87 -0.21
N GLY A 77 -0.24 5.05 0.26
CA GLY A 77 1.03 4.84 -0.42
C GLY A 77 0.79 4.19 -1.79
N ILE A 78 0.16 3.02 -1.79
CA ILE A 78 -0.30 2.32 -3.00
C ILE A 78 -1.79 2.10 -2.89
N TYR A 79 -2.55 2.57 -3.89
CA TYR A 79 -4.00 2.43 -3.93
C TYR A 79 -4.47 1.84 -5.25
N SER A 80 -5.13 0.69 -5.20
CA SER A 80 -5.87 0.12 -6.32
C SER A 80 -7.36 0.07 -5.98
N VAL A 81 -8.19 0.75 -6.78
CA VAL A 81 -9.63 0.94 -6.49
C VAL A 81 -10.41 -0.38 -6.51
N SER A 82 -10.10 -1.24 -7.46
CA SER A 82 -10.80 -2.52 -7.65
C SER A 82 -9.91 -3.63 -8.17
N GLY A 83 -8.73 -3.28 -8.67
CA GLY A 83 -7.78 -4.24 -9.25
C GLY A 83 -6.95 -4.92 -8.16
N ASP A 84 -6.49 -6.12 -8.51
CA ASP A 84 -5.58 -6.87 -7.67
C ASP A 84 -4.18 -6.26 -7.71
N VAL A 85 -3.47 -6.30 -6.58
CA VAL A 85 -2.06 -5.91 -6.50
C VAL A 85 -1.22 -7.13 -6.23
N THR A 86 -0.15 -7.30 -6.99
CA THR A 86 0.85 -8.34 -6.77
C THR A 86 2.22 -7.71 -6.56
N ILE A 87 2.91 -8.10 -5.50
CA ILE A 87 4.32 -7.75 -5.26
C ILE A 87 5.12 -9.05 -5.34
N SER A 88 6.00 -9.15 -6.32
CA SER A 88 6.76 -10.36 -6.62
C SER A 88 8.26 -10.25 -6.36
N GLY A 89 8.77 -9.07 -5.99
CA GLY A 89 10.18 -8.86 -5.67
C GLY A 89 10.52 -7.40 -5.39
N GLY A 90 11.78 -7.14 -5.12
CA GLY A 90 12.31 -5.84 -4.73
C GLY A 90 12.03 -5.48 -3.26
N THR A 91 12.47 -4.30 -2.86
CA THR A 91 12.15 -3.71 -1.56
C THR A 91 11.07 -2.64 -1.75
N VAL A 92 9.86 -2.88 -1.24
CA VAL A 92 8.72 -1.98 -1.39
C VAL A 92 8.36 -1.36 -0.04
N THR A 93 8.47 -0.04 0.07
CA THR A 93 8.01 0.74 1.22
C THR A 93 6.80 1.58 0.80
N ALA A 94 5.63 1.29 1.36
CA ALA A 94 4.40 2.00 1.08
C ALA A 94 3.88 2.66 2.34
N THR A 95 3.73 3.99 2.33
CA THR A 95 3.33 4.75 3.52
C THR A 95 2.10 5.60 3.20
N GLY A 96 1.06 5.45 4.00
CA GLY A 96 -0.11 6.31 3.97
C GLY A 96 0.16 7.67 4.62
N GLY A 97 -0.52 8.69 4.14
CA GLY A 97 -0.41 10.04 4.67
C GLY A 97 -1.20 10.23 5.98
N ASN A 98 -0.71 11.11 6.83
CA ASN A 98 -1.38 11.46 8.07
C ASN A 98 -2.65 12.31 7.83
N SER A 99 -3.52 12.36 8.82
CA SER A 99 -4.70 13.22 8.83
C SER A 99 -4.72 14.13 10.06
N THR A 100 -5.09 15.39 9.86
CA THR A 100 -5.29 16.39 10.93
C THR A 100 -6.75 16.78 11.15
N GLY A 101 -7.65 16.28 10.29
CA GLY A 101 -9.10 16.57 10.40
C GLY A 101 -9.73 15.89 11.62
N SER A 102 -10.69 16.55 12.28
CA SER A 102 -11.33 16.03 13.51
C SER A 102 -11.96 14.63 13.36
N TYR A 103 -12.39 14.28 12.16
CA TYR A 103 -12.92 12.96 11.78
C TYR A 103 -12.10 12.34 10.63
N GLY A 104 -10.92 12.88 10.36
CA GLY A 104 -10.08 12.43 9.25
C GLY A 104 -9.39 11.12 9.59
N SER A 105 -9.32 10.22 8.63
CA SER A 105 -8.54 8.98 8.75
C SER A 105 -7.19 9.14 8.07
N GLY A 106 -6.15 8.57 8.64
CA GLY A 106 -4.88 8.36 7.95
C GLY A 106 -5.08 7.49 6.71
N GLY A 107 -4.23 7.65 5.70
CA GLY A 107 -4.23 6.80 4.52
C GLY A 107 -3.63 5.41 4.84
N ASP A 108 -4.00 4.40 4.07
CA ASP A 108 -3.41 3.07 4.21
C ASP A 108 -2.02 3.02 3.52
N GLY A 109 -1.14 2.15 4.00
CA GLY A 109 0.13 1.87 3.31
C GLY A 109 -0.15 1.27 1.94
N ILE A 110 -0.84 0.12 1.91
CA ILE A 110 -1.31 -0.55 0.69
C ILE A 110 -2.80 -0.82 0.82
N HIS A 111 -3.58 -0.37 -0.19
CA HIS A 111 -5.01 -0.63 -0.27
C HIS A 111 -5.36 -1.19 -1.66
N SER A 112 -6.07 -2.32 -1.72
CA SER A 112 -6.36 -3.00 -3.00
C SER A 112 -7.63 -3.85 -2.96
N GLY A 113 -8.09 -4.32 -4.11
CA GLY A 113 -9.14 -5.33 -4.20
C GLY A 113 -8.71 -6.64 -3.56
N SER A 114 -7.60 -7.22 -4.02
CA SER A 114 -6.84 -8.27 -3.34
C SER A 114 -5.35 -7.97 -3.35
N LEU A 115 -4.58 -8.58 -2.45
CA LEU A 115 -3.12 -8.43 -2.41
C LEU A 115 -2.44 -9.80 -2.39
N THR A 116 -1.48 -9.97 -3.29
CA THR A 116 -0.57 -11.12 -3.28
C THR A 116 0.87 -10.63 -3.11
N ILE A 117 1.57 -11.13 -2.10
CA ILE A 117 3.00 -10.90 -1.91
C ILE A 117 3.67 -12.27 -2.02
N SER A 118 4.44 -12.47 -3.08
CA SER A 118 5.10 -13.74 -3.39
C SER A 118 6.62 -13.68 -3.33
N GLY A 119 7.19 -12.50 -3.08
CA GLY A 119 8.63 -12.30 -2.94
C GLY A 119 8.97 -10.88 -2.49
N GLY A 120 10.24 -10.63 -2.22
CA GLY A 120 10.77 -9.33 -1.81
C GLY A 120 10.55 -8.97 -0.34
N THR A 121 10.90 -7.74 -0.02
CA THR A 121 10.69 -7.14 1.31
C THR A 121 9.65 -6.04 1.20
N VAL A 122 8.55 -6.15 1.95
CA VAL A 122 7.45 -5.19 1.92
C VAL A 122 7.27 -4.57 3.31
N THR A 123 7.34 -3.24 3.36
CA THR A 123 6.96 -2.46 4.54
C THR A 123 5.77 -1.59 4.18
N ALA A 124 4.63 -1.85 4.80
CA ALA A 124 3.40 -1.08 4.60
C ALA A 124 2.99 -0.41 5.91
N THR A 125 2.90 0.91 5.92
CA THR A 125 2.59 1.68 7.12
C THR A 125 1.40 2.59 6.88
N GLY A 126 0.39 2.48 7.69
CA GLY A 126 -0.76 3.38 7.71
C GLY A 126 -0.39 4.73 8.31
N GLY A 127 -0.97 5.79 7.79
CA GLY A 127 -0.83 7.15 8.31
C GLY A 127 -1.55 7.32 9.66
N GLY A 128 -1.02 8.18 10.52
CA GLY A 128 -1.67 8.52 11.78
C GLY A 128 -2.80 9.54 11.62
N SER A 129 -3.65 9.66 12.61
CA SER A 129 -4.61 10.76 12.73
C SER A 129 -4.49 11.47 14.07
N THR A 130 -4.41 12.81 14.04
CA THR A 130 -4.44 13.64 15.26
C THR A 130 -5.83 14.18 15.58
N GLY A 131 -6.83 13.87 14.77
CA GLY A 131 -8.21 14.26 14.99
C GLY A 131 -8.84 13.58 16.20
N SER A 132 -9.70 14.27 16.94
CA SER A 132 -10.35 13.75 18.15
C SER A 132 -11.20 12.51 17.93
N ASN A 133 -11.69 12.29 16.71
CA ASN A 133 -12.40 11.08 16.27
C ASN A 133 -11.77 10.46 15.02
N GLY A 134 -10.51 10.81 14.73
CA GLY A 134 -9.81 10.33 13.56
C GLY A 134 -9.31 8.90 13.73
N LEU A 135 -9.29 8.17 12.65
CA LEU A 135 -8.82 6.78 12.62
C LEU A 135 -7.40 6.71 12.09
N GLY A 136 -6.57 5.87 12.66
CA GLY A 136 -5.31 5.46 12.03
C GLY A 136 -5.56 4.71 10.74
N GLY A 137 -4.75 4.94 9.72
CA GLY A 137 -4.76 4.15 8.49
C GLY A 137 -4.24 2.72 8.74
N ARG A 138 -4.57 1.80 7.88
CA ARG A 138 -4.11 0.41 7.99
C ARG A 138 -2.75 0.25 7.31
N GLY A 139 -1.94 -0.70 7.76
CA GLY A 139 -0.72 -1.07 7.05
C GLY A 139 -1.09 -1.61 5.67
N ILE A 140 -1.84 -2.70 5.64
CA ILE A 140 -2.38 -3.36 4.45
C ILE A 140 -3.89 -3.50 4.59
N CYS A 141 -4.64 -3.14 3.55
CA CYS A 141 -6.08 -3.36 3.47
C CYS A 141 -6.49 -3.99 2.14
N SER A 142 -7.36 -5.00 2.21
CA SER A 142 -7.97 -5.63 1.04
C SER A 142 -9.49 -5.58 1.17
N ASP A 143 -10.19 -4.97 0.17
CA ASP A 143 -11.63 -4.65 0.25
C ASP A 143 -12.55 -5.73 -0.32
N SER A 144 -12.09 -6.56 -1.25
CA SER A 144 -12.99 -7.50 -1.95
C SER A 144 -12.45 -8.92 -2.05
N GLY A 145 -11.14 -9.07 -1.99
CA GLY A 145 -10.47 -10.38 -1.97
C GLY A 145 -9.65 -10.56 -0.70
N GLY A 146 -8.78 -11.54 -0.72
CA GLY A 146 -7.89 -11.85 0.40
C GLY A 146 -6.54 -11.18 0.31
N VAL A 147 -5.78 -11.32 1.39
CA VAL A 147 -4.34 -11.07 1.42
C VAL A 147 -3.62 -12.42 1.41
N THR A 148 -2.78 -12.64 0.41
CA THR A 148 -1.97 -13.86 0.30
C THR A 148 -0.49 -13.50 0.42
N ILE A 149 0.21 -14.11 1.36
CA ILE A 149 1.64 -13.96 1.58
C ILE A 149 2.31 -15.33 1.44
N SER A 150 3.30 -15.43 0.57
CA SER A 150 3.94 -16.70 0.24
C SER A 150 5.41 -16.51 -0.15
N GLY A 151 6.06 -17.60 -0.52
CA GLY A 151 7.46 -17.58 -0.94
C GLY A 151 8.42 -17.20 0.20
N GLY A 152 9.55 -16.62 -0.14
CA GLY A 152 10.55 -16.10 0.81
C GLY A 152 10.34 -14.64 1.20
N SER A 153 9.12 -14.10 1.10
CA SER A 153 8.85 -12.69 1.36
C SER A 153 9.03 -12.30 2.83
N THR A 154 9.46 -11.06 3.07
CA THR A 154 9.45 -10.45 4.39
C THR A 154 8.44 -9.31 4.39
N VAL A 155 7.43 -9.37 5.23
CA VAL A 155 6.34 -8.39 5.28
C VAL A 155 6.26 -7.77 6.66
N THR A 156 6.34 -6.44 6.72
CA THR A 156 6.03 -5.65 7.92
C THR A 156 4.83 -4.75 7.61
N ALA A 157 3.74 -4.93 8.33
CA ALA A 157 2.52 -4.16 8.16
C ALA A 157 2.18 -3.46 9.48
N ASN A 158 2.21 -2.13 9.48
CA ASN A 158 1.97 -1.32 10.67
C ASN A 158 0.73 -0.45 10.48
N GLY A 159 -0.23 -0.56 11.38
CA GLY A 159 -1.33 0.38 11.48
C GLY A 159 -0.87 1.73 12.02
N GLY A 160 -1.52 2.81 11.59
CA GLY A 160 -1.29 4.16 12.08
C GLY A 160 -2.00 4.41 13.42
N ASN A 161 -1.47 5.32 14.22
CA ASN A 161 -2.11 5.73 15.46
C ASN A 161 -3.27 6.70 15.20
N GLY A 162 -4.26 6.73 16.10
CA GLY A 162 -5.40 7.62 15.96
C GLY A 162 -6.23 7.71 17.24
N SER A 163 -7.43 8.25 17.14
CA SER A 163 -8.46 8.08 18.19
C SER A 163 -8.81 6.60 18.35
N SER A 164 -8.90 5.89 17.22
CA SER A 164 -8.82 4.44 17.12
C SER A 164 -7.63 4.08 16.22
N GLY A 165 -6.82 3.13 16.64
CA GLY A 165 -5.67 2.66 15.85
C GLY A 165 -6.10 1.91 14.59
N GLY A 166 -5.29 2.00 13.53
CA GLY A 166 -5.46 1.20 12.32
C GLY A 166 -4.89 -0.21 12.49
N ASP A 167 -5.40 -1.16 11.74
CA ASP A 167 -4.90 -2.54 11.77
C ASP A 167 -3.57 -2.67 11.00
N GLY A 168 -2.75 -3.65 11.38
CA GLY A 168 -1.57 -4.03 10.60
C GLY A 168 -2.00 -4.59 9.25
N ILE A 169 -2.77 -5.67 9.25
CA ILE A 169 -3.36 -6.28 8.05
C ILE A 169 -4.87 -6.42 8.25
N CYS A 170 -5.63 -5.83 7.35
CA CYS A 170 -7.09 -5.95 7.30
C CYS A 170 -7.50 -6.60 5.98
N SER A 171 -8.40 -7.56 6.03
CA SER A 171 -8.95 -8.20 4.83
C SER A 171 -10.43 -8.51 5.03
N PHE A 172 -11.24 -8.21 4.02
CA PHE A 172 -12.68 -8.53 4.05
C PHE A 172 -12.98 -9.99 3.74
N ASP A 173 -12.04 -10.73 3.16
CA ASP A 173 -12.19 -12.16 2.94
C ASP A 173 -11.27 -12.93 3.91
N ARG A 174 -10.05 -13.21 3.52
CA ARG A 174 -9.11 -14.02 4.32
C ARG A 174 -7.69 -13.49 4.24
N VAL A 175 -6.90 -13.79 5.25
CA VAL A 175 -5.44 -13.68 5.20
C VAL A 175 -4.86 -15.08 5.14
N ALA A 176 -4.13 -15.38 4.06
CA ALA A 176 -3.46 -16.66 3.86
C ALA A 176 -1.94 -16.45 3.87
N ILE A 177 -1.26 -17.03 4.84
CA ILE A 177 0.20 -16.99 4.97
C ILE A 177 0.71 -18.41 4.79
N SER A 178 1.40 -18.67 3.68
CA SER A 178 1.94 -20.00 3.35
C SER A 178 3.47 -20.03 3.30
N GLY A 179 4.12 -18.91 3.63
CA GLY A 179 5.59 -18.82 3.69
C GLY A 179 6.02 -17.38 3.99
N GLY A 180 7.34 -17.22 4.15
CA GLY A 180 7.94 -15.92 4.48
C GLY A 180 7.90 -15.55 5.97
N THR A 181 8.27 -14.32 6.27
CA THR A 181 8.21 -13.73 7.62
C THR A 181 7.22 -12.60 7.62
N VAL A 182 6.22 -12.64 8.52
CA VAL A 182 5.20 -11.60 8.63
C VAL A 182 5.20 -11.00 10.02
N ASN A 183 5.30 -9.67 10.07
CA ASN A 183 5.18 -8.87 11.28
C ASN A 183 4.03 -7.86 11.07
N ALA A 184 2.90 -8.09 11.73
CA ALA A 184 1.72 -7.25 11.61
C ALA A 184 1.41 -6.61 12.96
N ASN A 185 1.43 -5.28 13.01
CA ASN A 185 1.23 -4.49 14.22
C ASN A 185 0.05 -3.53 14.04
N GLY A 186 -0.88 -3.55 14.96
CA GLY A 186 -1.90 -2.50 15.05
C GLY A 186 -1.33 -1.19 15.59
N GLY A 187 -1.94 -0.09 15.20
CA GLY A 187 -1.63 1.24 15.74
C GLY A 187 -2.30 1.49 17.09
N ASP A 188 -1.80 2.48 17.82
CA ASP A 188 -2.36 2.85 19.11
C ASP A 188 -3.67 3.64 18.96
N GLY A 189 -4.65 3.35 19.82
CA GLY A 189 -5.86 4.14 20.00
C GLY A 189 -5.72 5.07 21.20
N SER A 190 -5.87 6.38 20.99
CA SER A 190 -5.72 7.37 22.06
C SER A 190 -6.98 7.53 22.95
N SER A 191 -8.15 7.24 22.42
CA SER A 191 -9.45 7.37 23.11
C SER A 191 -10.41 6.21 22.85
N ARG A 192 -10.06 5.33 21.95
CA ARG A 192 -10.79 4.10 21.57
C ARG A 192 -9.81 2.95 21.49
N ASN A 193 -10.21 1.85 20.84
CA ASN A 193 -9.38 0.66 20.72
C ASN A 193 -8.14 0.92 19.85
N GLY A 194 -7.04 0.28 20.20
CA GLY A 194 -5.93 0.08 19.27
C GLY A 194 -6.34 -0.81 18.11
N GLY A 195 -5.58 -0.78 17.02
CA GLY A 195 -5.77 -1.67 15.89
C GLY A 195 -5.30 -3.10 16.20
N SER A 196 -5.79 -4.07 15.42
CA SER A 196 -5.31 -5.45 15.45
C SER A 196 -4.01 -5.62 14.66
N GLY A 197 -3.25 -6.69 14.96
CA GLY A 197 -2.16 -7.11 14.08
C GLY A 197 -2.71 -7.65 12.75
N ILE A 198 -3.66 -8.57 12.83
CA ILE A 198 -4.39 -9.21 11.72
C ILE A 198 -5.84 -9.35 12.12
#